data_7cbf77f8e895762bb32832b92e1a6ba2
#
_entry.id   7cbf77f8e895762bb32832b92e1a6ba2
#
_cell.length_a   1.000
_cell.length_b   1.000
_cell.length_c   1.000
_cell.angle_alpha   90.00
_cell.angle_beta   90.00
_cell.angle_gamma   90.00
#
_symmetry.space_group_name_H-M   'P 1'
#
loop_
_entity.id
_entity.type
_entity.pdbx_description
1 polymer ?
#
loop_
_entity_poly.entity_id
_entity_poly.type
_entity_poly.pdbx_seq_one_letter_code
_entity_poly.pdbx_strand_id
1 'polypeptide(L)'
;MESTGKYWIPVYNILEATCNITLAHPKYVKAIRGKKTDKKDAKWIADLFKHDLVAGSFMPPLPIRQLRDLMRYRFKLTNFKSSEKNRIQNCLTVSNIQLANVVSDTFGKSSMKIIDYLLENPDDKDFDFVPLLHASMLNKVDKIRLALDGMITPEQQQKMNIILQHYDELEKCKCNLESLILSLSESYTKELSLVSTVPGIKNPLSAIAVISEIGVDMSVFPTAKHLCSWAGVTPQNNESAGKKYSVRISRAGVYIKPLLVQCANAVIKSDKHPEIKNRYLSIKKRRGHKRAII
;
A
#
# COMPACT_ATOMS: atom_id res chain seq x y z
N MET A 1 -6.20 -25.30 11.58
CA MET A 1 -7.39 -24.38 11.54
C MET A 1 -7.44 -23.64 10.22
N GLU A 2 -8.60 -23.13 9.82
CA GLU A 2 -8.79 -22.35 8.58
C GLU A 2 -8.70 -20.83 8.84
N SER A 3 -8.05 -20.09 7.94
CA SER A 3 -7.87 -18.64 8.04
C SER A 3 -9.10 -17.86 7.55
N THR A 4 -10.28 -18.12 8.11
CA THR A 4 -11.52 -17.43 7.75
C THR A 4 -11.67 -16.13 8.54
N GLY A 5 -11.74 -14.99 7.84
CA GLY A 5 -11.85 -13.66 8.45
C GLY A 5 -10.72 -13.35 9.45
N LYS A 6 -11.10 -12.82 10.62
CA LYS A 6 -10.16 -12.55 11.73
C LYS A 6 -10.41 -13.45 12.96
N TYR A 7 -11.41 -14.32 12.92
CA TYR A 7 -11.83 -15.14 14.08
C TYR A 7 -10.76 -16.15 14.51
N TRP A 8 -9.91 -16.59 13.61
CA TRP A 8 -8.81 -17.49 13.90
C TRP A 8 -7.69 -16.88 14.76
N ILE A 9 -7.53 -15.54 14.73
CA ILE A 9 -6.41 -14.84 15.38
C ILE A 9 -6.40 -15.06 16.91
N PRO A 10 -7.49 -14.77 17.67
CA PRO A 10 -7.49 -14.99 19.11
C PRO A 10 -7.31 -16.47 19.46
N VAL A 11 -7.91 -17.37 18.70
CA VAL A 11 -7.77 -18.82 18.91
C VAL A 11 -6.33 -19.27 18.67
N TYR A 12 -5.71 -18.78 17.58
CA TYR A 12 -4.30 -19.06 17.28
C TYR A 12 -3.39 -18.58 18.41
N ASN A 13 -3.55 -17.34 18.88
CA ASN A 13 -2.72 -16.74 19.92
C ASN A 13 -2.80 -17.47 21.26
N ILE A 14 -3.95 -18.07 21.59
CA ILE A 14 -4.13 -18.87 22.81
C ILE A 14 -3.46 -20.22 22.66
N LEU A 15 -3.69 -20.90 21.53
CA LEU A 15 -3.25 -22.28 21.34
C LEU A 15 -1.77 -22.42 20.96
N GLU A 16 -1.14 -21.39 20.37
CA GLU A 16 0.26 -21.46 19.93
C GLU A 16 1.26 -21.74 21.07
N ALA A 17 0.88 -21.43 22.32
CA ALA A 17 1.71 -21.72 23.48
C ALA A 17 1.74 -23.22 23.86
N THR A 18 0.72 -23.98 23.46
CA THR A 18 0.53 -25.38 23.89
C THR A 18 0.43 -26.37 22.73
N CYS A 19 0.18 -25.90 21.52
CA CYS A 19 -0.10 -26.75 20.36
C CYS A 19 0.70 -26.32 19.14
N ASN A 20 1.11 -27.28 18.32
CA ASN A 20 1.59 -27.01 16.96
C ASN A 20 0.39 -26.72 16.05
N ILE A 21 0.26 -25.47 15.60
CA ILE A 21 -0.90 -25.05 14.82
C ILE A 21 -0.53 -24.92 13.36
N THR A 22 -1.28 -25.59 12.50
CA THR A 22 -1.26 -25.38 11.06
C THR A 22 -2.43 -24.52 10.65
N LEU A 23 -2.15 -23.29 10.19
CA LEU A 23 -3.15 -22.37 9.64
C LEU A 23 -3.27 -22.61 8.14
N ALA A 24 -4.44 -23.07 7.70
CA ALA A 24 -4.72 -23.37 6.28
C ALA A 24 -5.45 -22.22 5.59
N HIS A 25 -5.08 -21.96 4.35
CA HIS A 25 -5.84 -21.02 3.52
C HIS A 25 -7.09 -21.69 2.93
N PRO A 26 -8.30 -21.08 3.02
CA PRO A 26 -9.56 -21.69 2.58
C PRO A 26 -9.55 -22.27 1.15
N LYS A 27 -8.80 -21.64 0.25
CA LYS A 27 -8.66 -22.11 -1.14
C LYS A 27 -8.10 -23.53 -1.25
N TYR A 28 -7.21 -23.92 -0.34
CA TYR A 28 -6.50 -25.22 -0.41
C TYR A 28 -7.17 -26.33 0.37
N VAL A 29 -8.09 -25.96 1.28
CA VAL A 29 -8.85 -26.92 2.09
C VAL A 29 -10.31 -27.03 1.69
N LYS A 30 -10.70 -26.36 0.60
CA LYS A 30 -12.08 -26.33 0.11
C LYS A 30 -12.58 -27.74 -0.22
N ALA A 31 -13.65 -28.18 0.44
CA ALA A 31 -14.30 -29.44 0.17
C ALA A 31 -14.89 -29.54 -1.25
N ILE A 32 -14.96 -30.74 -1.79
CA ILE A 32 -15.62 -31.09 -3.03
C ILE A 32 -17.14 -30.80 -2.89
N ARG A 33 -17.81 -30.47 -3.98
CA ARG A 33 -19.23 -30.05 -4.02
C ARG A 33 -20.15 -31.04 -3.28
N GLY A 34 -21.01 -30.52 -2.41
CA GLY A 34 -22.00 -31.28 -1.64
C GLY A 34 -22.74 -30.40 -0.63
N LYS A 35 -23.73 -30.95 0.09
CA LYS A 35 -24.38 -30.23 1.21
C LYS A 35 -23.34 -29.95 2.31
N LYS A 36 -22.99 -28.67 2.45
CA LYS A 36 -22.06 -28.19 3.46
C LYS A 36 -22.75 -28.08 4.83
N THR A 37 -22.06 -28.57 5.86
CA THR A 37 -22.33 -28.28 7.26
C THR A 37 -21.00 -28.08 7.96
N ASP A 38 -20.96 -27.26 9.00
CA ASP A 38 -19.72 -26.98 9.75
C ASP A 38 -19.06 -28.26 10.29
N LYS A 39 -19.87 -29.25 10.73
CA LYS A 39 -19.38 -30.56 11.16
C LYS A 39 -18.67 -31.33 10.04
N LYS A 40 -19.22 -31.29 8.81
CA LYS A 40 -18.60 -31.98 7.66
C LYS A 40 -17.32 -31.26 7.21
N ASP A 41 -17.31 -29.93 7.24
CA ASP A 41 -16.13 -29.14 6.90
C ASP A 41 -15.02 -29.36 7.94
N ALA A 42 -15.34 -29.37 9.24
CA ALA A 42 -14.37 -29.66 10.30
C ALA A 42 -13.76 -31.06 10.15
N LYS A 43 -14.60 -32.08 9.91
CA LYS A 43 -14.13 -33.46 9.66
C LYS A 43 -13.23 -33.53 8.42
N TRP A 44 -13.63 -32.87 7.33
CA TRP A 44 -12.85 -32.82 6.10
C TRP A 44 -11.45 -32.20 6.31
N ILE A 45 -11.37 -31.09 7.04
CA ILE A 45 -10.10 -30.45 7.38
C ILE A 45 -9.23 -31.38 8.24
N ALA A 46 -9.84 -32.09 9.21
CA ALA A 46 -9.12 -33.07 10.05
C ALA A 46 -8.59 -34.23 9.21
N ASP A 47 -9.39 -34.76 8.29
CA ASP A 47 -8.98 -35.85 7.40
C ASP A 47 -7.83 -35.40 6.47
N LEU A 48 -7.90 -34.21 5.89
CA LEU A 48 -6.81 -33.64 5.09
C LEU A 48 -5.53 -33.48 5.91
N PHE A 49 -5.65 -32.98 7.14
CA PHE A 49 -4.51 -32.78 8.03
C PHE A 49 -3.85 -34.08 8.42
N LYS A 50 -4.65 -35.13 8.74
CA LYS A 50 -4.17 -36.48 9.07
C LYS A 50 -3.32 -37.11 7.94
N HIS A 51 -3.59 -36.73 6.71
CA HIS A 51 -2.88 -37.24 5.52
C HIS A 51 -1.81 -36.26 4.97
N ASP A 52 -1.39 -35.25 5.75
CA ASP A 52 -0.40 -34.22 5.37
C ASP A 52 -0.74 -33.48 4.07
N LEU A 53 -2.02 -33.36 3.74
CA LEU A 53 -2.50 -32.68 2.54
C LEU A 53 -2.78 -31.19 2.76
N VAL A 54 -2.52 -30.67 3.97
CA VAL A 54 -2.75 -29.27 4.32
C VAL A 54 -1.45 -28.48 4.24
N ALA A 55 -1.31 -27.64 3.21
CA ALA A 55 -0.22 -26.68 3.16
C ALA A 55 -0.46 -25.56 4.19
N GLY A 56 0.45 -25.43 5.16
CA GLY A 56 0.40 -24.38 6.18
C GLY A 56 0.67 -22.98 5.59
N SER A 57 -0.06 -21.98 6.08
CA SER A 57 0.23 -20.59 5.79
C SER A 57 1.37 -20.09 6.67
N PHE A 58 2.24 -19.26 6.11
CA PHE A 58 3.31 -18.64 6.88
C PHE A 58 2.77 -17.72 7.99
N MET A 59 3.15 -18.04 9.22
CA MET A 59 2.80 -17.29 10.43
C MET A 59 4.07 -16.87 11.16
N PRO A 60 4.40 -15.55 11.17
CA PRO A 60 5.53 -15.07 11.96
C PRO A 60 5.22 -15.04 13.46
N PRO A 61 6.24 -14.90 14.31
CA PRO A 61 6.07 -14.74 15.76
C PRO A 61 5.13 -13.59 16.13
N LEU A 62 4.53 -13.66 17.32
CA LEU A 62 3.53 -12.70 17.79
C LEU A 62 3.97 -11.22 17.68
N PRO A 63 5.20 -10.81 18.07
CA PRO A 63 5.62 -9.42 17.95
C PRO A 63 5.62 -8.92 16.49
N ILE A 64 6.03 -9.77 15.54
CA ILE A 64 5.98 -9.45 14.10
C ILE A 64 4.53 -9.37 13.61
N ARG A 65 3.62 -10.21 14.12
CA ARG A 65 2.18 -10.13 13.77
C ARG A 65 1.56 -8.82 14.27
N GLN A 66 1.92 -8.37 15.46
CA GLN A 66 1.48 -7.07 16.00
C GLN A 66 1.99 -5.91 15.15
N LEU A 67 3.28 -5.91 14.81
CA LEU A 67 3.87 -4.92 13.91
C LEU A 67 3.20 -4.94 12.52
N ARG A 68 2.89 -6.12 12.00
CA ARG A 68 2.17 -6.31 10.72
C ARG A 68 0.77 -5.69 10.77
N ASP A 69 0.03 -5.87 11.83
CA ASP A 69 -1.32 -5.29 11.96
C ASP A 69 -1.28 -3.76 11.95
N LEU A 70 -0.35 -3.16 12.70
CA LEU A 70 -0.13 -1.71 12.71
C LEU A 70 0.31 -1.17 11.34
N MET A 71 1.25 -1.84 10.67
CA MET A 71 1.70 -1.45 9.32
C MET A 71 0.58 -1.55 8.28
N ARG A 72 -0.27 -2.55 8.38
CA ARG A 72 -1.46 -2.68 7.52
C ARG A 72 -2.50 -1.62 7.81
N TYR A 73 -2.67 -1.21 9.08
CA TYR A 73 -3.53 -0.09 9.43
C TYR A 73 -2.97 1.24 8.91
N ARG A 74 -1.65 1.46 9.03
CA ARG A 74 -0.98 2.61 8.40
C ARG A 74 -1.24 2.69 6.89
N PHE A 75 -1.18 1.57 6.19
CA PHE A 75 -1.49 1.50 4.76
C PHE A 75 -2.94 1.94 4.48
N LYS A 76 -3.90 1.53 5.32
CA LYS A 76 -5.31 1.97 5.20
C LYS A 76 -5.47 3.47 5.46
N LEU A 77 -4.82 4.02 6.49
CA LEU A 77 -4.84 5.47 6.74
C LEU A 77 -4.30 6.26 5.54
N THR A 78 -3.24 5.77 4.89
CA THR A 78 -2.71 6.39 3.67
C THR A 78 -3.75 6.37 2.53
N ASN A 79 -4.50 5.27 2.38
CA ASN A 79 -5.56 5.18 1.38
C ASN A 79 -6.73 6.12 1.69
N PHE A 80 -7.13 6.26 2.97
CA PHE A 80 -8.15 7.22 3.39
C PHE A 80 -7.73 8.66 3.06
N LYS A 81 -6.49 9.04 3.38
CA LYS A 81 -5.95 10.35 2.99
C LYS A 81 -5.99 10.58 1.48
N SER A 82 -5.63 9.58 0.69
CA SER A 82 -5.71 9.68 -0.78
C SER A 82 -7.16 9.86 -1.26
N SER A 83 -8.11 9.24 -0.57
CA SER A 83 -9.54 9.41 -0.86
C SER A 83 -10.01 10.84 -0.56
N GLU A 84 -9.55 11.44 0.55
CA GLU A 84 -9.87 12.84 0.86
C GLU A 84 -9.26 13.81 -0.15
N LYS A 85 -8.00 13.59 -0.56
CA LYS A 85 -7.39 14.36 -1.65
C LYS A 85 -8.22 14.32 -2.93
N ASN A 86 -8.70 13.13 -3.32
CA ASN A 86 -9.57 13.00 -4.49
C ASN A 86 -10.90 13.74 -4.32
N ARG A 87 -11.48 13.76 -3.11
CA ARG A 87 -12.71 14.52 -2.83
C ARG A 87 -12.51 16.02 -2.97
N ILE A 88 -11.39 16.56 -2.42
CA ILE A 88 -11.03 17.98 -2.61
C ILE A 88 -10.85 18.29 -4.10
N GLN A 89 -10.12 17.44 -4.82
CA GLN A 89 -9.94 17.62 -6.27
C GLN A 89 -11.28 17.63 -7.03
N ASN A 90 -12.22 16.76 -6.64
CA ASN A 90 -13.55 16.78 -7.22
C ASN A 90 -14.33 18.05 -6.90
N CYS A 91 -14.23 18.58 -5.67
CA CYS A 91 -14.85 19.86 -5.30
C CYS A 91 -14.28 21.01 -6.13
N LEU A 92 -12.96 21.09 -6.27
CA LEU A 92 -12.30 22.09 -7.13
C LEU A 92 -12.80 21.99 -8.59
N THR A 93 -12.90 20.76 -9.10
CA THR A 93 -13.41 20.51 -10.47
C THR A 93 -14.86 21.00 -10.64
N VAL A 94 -15.74 20.70 -9.66
CA VAL A 94 -17.14 21.15 -9.67
C VAL A 94 -17.24 22.68 -9.59
N SER A 95 -16.30 23.32 -8.90
CA SER A 95 -16.17 24.80 -8.81
C SER A 95 -15.48 25.43 -10.03
N ASN A 96 -15.20 24.67 -11.10
CA ASN A 96 -14.42 25.06 -12.27
C ASN A 96 -12.99 25.55 -11.96
N ILE A 97 -12.41 25.11 -10.85
CA ILE A 97 -11.03 25.41 -10.47
C ILE A 97 -10.14 24.24 -10.92
N GLN A 98 -9.31 24.48 -11.95
CA GLN A 98 -8.55 23.43 -12.63
C GLN A 98 -7.05 23.45 -12.25
N LEU A 99 -6.74 23.70 -11.00
CA LEU A 99 -5.38 23.86 -10.50
C LEU A 99 -4.51 22.62 -10.79
N ALA A 100 -5.07 21.42 -10.72
CA ALA A 100 -4.37 20.16 -11.01
C ALA A 100 -3.82 20.05 -12.44
N ASN A 101 -4.36 20.81 -13.40
CA ASN A 101 -3.89 20.79 -14.78
C ASN A 101 -2.61 21.61 -14.99
N VAL A 102 -2.29 22.49 -14.02
CA VAL A 102 -1.18 23.45 -14.13
C VAL A 102 -0.06 23.13 -13.16
N VAL A 103 -0.39 22.71 -11.93
CA VAL A 103 0.58 22.41 -10.88
C VAL A 103 0.89 20.91 -10.84
N SER A 104 2.11 20.58 -10.44
CA SER A 104 2.53 19.18 -10.31
C SER A 104 1.91 18.47 -9.09
N ASP A 105 1.58 19.23 -8.04
CA ASP A 105 0.95 18.75 -6.81
C ASP A 105 -0.04 19.80 -6.29
N THR A 106 -1.33 19.48 -6.38
CA THR A 106 -2.42 20.33 -5.86
C THR A 106 -2.38 20.45 -4.33
N PHE A 107 -1.74 19.49 -3.65
CA PHE A 107 -1.57 19.48 -2.19
C PHE A 107 -0.18 19.94 -1.75
N GLY A 108 0.59 20.55 -2.67
CA GLY A 108 1.83 21.23 -2.35
C GLY A 108 1.60 22.53 -1.60
N LYS A 109 2.62 22.99 -0.86
CA LYS A 109 2.52 24.16 0.04
C LYS A 109 1.90 25.41 -0.62
N SER A 110 2.31 25.76 -1.84
CA SER A 110 1.78 26.94 -2.54
C SER A 110 0.32 26.73 -2.98
N SER A 111 0.01 25.56 -3.51
CA SER A 111 -1.35 25.22 -3.96
C SER A 111 -2.33 25.18 -2.79
N MET A 112 -1.93 24.63 -1.65
CA MET A 112 -2.76 24.61 -0.44
C MET A 112 -3.03 26.02 0.08
N LYS A 113 -2.04 26.90 0.13
CA LYS A 113 -2.24 28.32 0.52
C LYS A 113 -3.25 29.04 -0.40
N ILE A 114 -3.22 28.74 -1.69
CA ILE A 114 -4.21 29.30 -2.63
C ILE A 114 -5.60 28.75 -2.32
N ILE A 115 -5.72 27.43 -2.10
CA ILE A 115 -6.99 26.77 -1.76
C ILE A 115 -7.55 27.32 -0.45
N ASP A 116 -6.72 27.45 0.58
CA ASP A 116 -7.11 27.99 1.90
C ASP A 116 -7.62 29.41 1.75
N TYR A 117 -6.91 30.28 0.98
CA TYR A 117 -7.36 31.64 0.72
C TYR A 117 -8.73 31.68 0.00
N LEU A 118 -8.91 30.88 -1.05
CA LEU A 118 -10.17 30.80 -1.78
C LEU A 118 -11.34 30.31 -0.93
N LEU A 119 -11.05 29.44 0.07
CA LEU A 119 -12.06 28.98 1.03
C LEU A 119 -12.41 30.05 2.06
N GLU A 120 -11.46 30.88 2.46
CA GLU A 120 -11.70 32.00 3.38
C GLU A 120 -12.36 33.21 2.69
N ASN A 121 -12.08 33.43 1.40
CA ASN A 121 -12.52 34.59 0.63
C ASN A 121 -13.12 34.18 -0.73
N PRO A 122 -14.26 33.47 -0.76
CA PRO A 122 -14.81 32.87 -1.99
C PRO A 122 -15.26 33.93 -3.04
N ASP A 123 -15.55 35.14 -2.62
CA ASP A 123 -16.03 36.24 -3.48
C ASP A 123 -14.90 37.14 -4.00
N ASP A 124 -13.66 36.97 -3.53
CA ASP A 124 -12.52 37.79 -3.95
C ASP A 124 -11.98 37.32 -5.30
N LYS A 125 -12.39 38.01 -6.37
CA LYS A 125 -11.95 37.72 -7.75
C LYS A 125 -10.60 38.36 -8.11
N ASP A 126 -10.17 39.36 -7.35
CA ASP A 126 -8.95 40.15 -7.62
C ASP A 126 -7.75 39.66 -6.80
N PHE A 127 -7.87 38.48 -6.20
CA PHE A 127 -6.86 37.87 -5.36
C PHE A 127 -5.48 37.77 -6.04
N ASP A 128 -4.49 38.46 -5.45
CA ASP A 128 -3.09 38.28 -5.83
C ASP A 128 -2.45 37.08 -5.14
N PHE A 129 -2.41 35.94 -5.83
CA PHE A 129 -1.81 34.71 -5.36
C PHE A 129 -0.29 34.61 -5.61
N VAL A 130 0.30 35.58 -6.34
CA VAL A 130 1.72 35.55 -6.72
C VAL A 130 2.66 35.43 -5.49
N PRO A 131 2.41 36.17 -4.38
CA PRO A 131 3.23 36.03 -3.18
C PRO A 131 3.20 34.65 -2.51
N LEU A 132 2.19 33.83 -2.79
CA LEU A 132 2.06 32.49 -2.24
C LEU A 132 2.81 31.43 -3.05
N LEU A 133 3.28 31.79 -4.25
CA LEU A 133 3.92 30.87 -5.16
C LEU A 133 5.38 30.62 -4.78
N HIS A 134 5.79 29.36 -4.88
CA HIS A 134 7.21 29.01 -4.87
C HIS A 134 7.86 29.46 -6.19
N ALA A 135 9.15 29.85 -6.16
CA ALA A 135 9.90 30.37 -7.31
C ALA A 135 9.74 29.51 -8.59
N SER A 136 9.70 28.18 -8.45
CA SER A 136 9.50 27.25 -9.58
C SER A 136 8.13 27.34 -10.27
N MET A 137 7.18 28.05 -9.67
CA MET A 137 5.81 28.22 -10.21
C MET A 137 5.60 29.60 -10.85
N LEU A 138 6.52 30.55 -10.67
CA LEU A 138 6.41 31.91 -11.19
C LEU A 138 6.28 31.95 -12.72
N ASN A 139 6.87 31.00 -13.43
CA ASN A 139 6.74 30.89 -14.89
C ASN A 139 5.36 30.37 -15.35
N LYS A 140 4.45 30.08 -14.43
CA LYS A 140 3.09 29.57 -14.70
C LYS A 140 1.97 30.48 -14.20
N VAL A 141 2.29 31.72 -13.78
CA VAL A 141 1.33 32.68 -13.18
C VAL A 141 0.07 32.80 -14.03
N ASP A 142 0.21 33.09 -15.34
CA ASP A 142 -0.94 33.28 -16.24
C ASP A 142 -1.80 32.01 -16.35
N LYS A 143 -1.17 30.83 -16.39
CA LYS A 143 -1.88 29.55 -16.42
C LYS A 143 -2.59 29.25 -15.10
N ILE A 144 -1.99 29.62 -13.96
CA ILE A 144 -2.62 29.49 -12.65
C ILE A 144 -3.80 30.43 -12.55
N ARG A 145 -3.68 31.70 -12.99
CA ARG A 145 -4.77 32.67 -13.01
C ARG A 145 -5.97 32.13 -13.80
N LEU A 146 -5.72 31.60 -14.99
CA LEU A 146 -6.77 30.97 -15.80
C LEU A 146 -7.38 29.73 -15.13
N ALA A 147 -6.57 28.94 -14.42
CA ALA A 147 -7.03 27.75 -13.71
C ALA A 147 -7.85 28.07 -12.45
N LEU A 148 -7.78 29.28 -11.94
CA LEU A 148 -8.56 29.80 -10.80
C LEU A 148 -9.83 30.53 -11.22
N ASP A 149 -10.12 30.65 -12.53
CA ASP A 149 -11.33 31.27 -13.07
C ASP A 149 -12.55 30.33 -12.85
N GLY A 150 -12.95 30.28 -11.60
CA GLY A 150 -14.06 29.45 -11.11
C GLY A 150 -14.74 30.12 -9.92
N MET A 151 -15.75 29.46 -9.36
CA MET A 151 -16.47 29.97 -8.19
C MET A 151 -16.77 28.84 -7.22
N ILE A 152 -16.33 29.00 -5.96
CA ILE A 152 -16.66 28.09 -4.88
C ILE A 152 -18.00 28.54 -4.27
N THR A 153 -19.02 27.70 -4.44
CA THR A 153 -20.32 27.97 -3.81
C THR A 153 -20.29 27.66 -2.31
N PRO A 154 -21.18 28.28 -1.49
CA PRO A 154 -21.15 28.11 -0.03
C PRO A 154 -21.23 26.65 0.43
N GLU A 155 -22.00 25.81 -0.25
CA GLU A 155 -22.07 24.38 0.08
C GLU A 155 -20.77 23.63 -0.28
N GLN A 156 -20.08 24.00 -1.37
CA GLN A 156 -18.78 23.41 -1.71
C GLN A 156 -17.69 23.87 -0.74
N GLN A 157 -17.72 25.14 -0.32
CA GLN A 157 -16.83 25.69 0.71
C GLN A 157 -16.96 24.90 2.03
N GLN A 158 -18.19 24.75 2.55
CA GLN A 158 -18.43 24.00 3.78
C GLN A 158 -18.01 22.54 3.65
N LYS A 159 -18.34 21.90 2.54
CA LYS A 159 -17.93 20.53 2.24
C LYS A 159 -16.41 20.38 2.22
N MET A 160 -15.69 21.29 1.55
CA MET A 160 -14.22 21.25 1.49
C MET A 160 -13.60 21.44 2.87
N ASN A 161 -14.11 22.34 3.69
CA ASN A 161 -13.65 22.56 5.07
C ASN A 161 -13.78 21.26 5.91
N ILE A 162 -14.91 20.54 5.81
CA ILE A 162 -15.10 19.26 6.49
C ILE A 162 -14.08 18.20 5.98
N ILE A 163 -13.85 18.15 4.66
CA ILE A 163 -12.89 17.19 4.08
C ILE A 163 -11.45 17.52 4.53
N LEU A 164 -11.06 18.79 4.56
CA LEU A 164 -9.75 19.23 5.02
C LEU A 164 -9.53 18.91 6.49
N GLN A 165 -10.52 19.18 7.34
CA GLN A 165 -10.46 18.81 8.74
C GLN A 165 -10.25 17.29 8.91
N HIS A 166 -11.00 16.46 8.20
CA HIS A 166 -10.82 15.01 8.24
C HIS A 166 -9.45 14.58 7.70
N TYR A 167 -8.95 15.23 6.66
CA TYR A 167 -7.61 14.98 6.12
C TYR A 167 -6.51 15.25 7.16
N ASP A 168 -6.61 16.34 7.91
CA ASP A 168 -5.66 16.71 8.96
C ASP A 168 -5.72 15.75 10.15
N GLU A 169 -6.92 15.33 10.55
CA GLU A 169 -7.09 14.31 11.59
C GLU A 169 -6.50 12.95 11.18
N LEU A 170 -6.67 12.55 9.93
CA LEU A 170 -6.03 11.35 9.39
C LEU A 170 -4.49 11.44 9.40
N GLU A 171 -3.92 12.64 9.15
CA GLU A 171 -2.47 12.84 9.26
C GLU A 171 -1.98 12.72 10.70
N LYS A 172 -2.67 13.34 11.66
CA LYS A 172 -2.37 13.20 13.09
C LYS A 172 -2.42 11.74 13.54
N CYS A 173 -3.49 11.02 13.20
CA CYS A 173 -3.63 9.60 13.49
C CYS A 173 -2.49 8.77 12.90
N LYS A 174 -2.09 9.08 11.67
CA LYS A 174 -0.99 8.39 10.98
C LYS A 174 0.35 8.67 11.68
N CYS A 175 0.63 9.92 12.06
CA CYS A 175 1.85 10.28 12.78
C CYS A 175 1.96 9.56 14.14
N ASN A 176 0.87 9.51 14.90
CA ASN A 176 0.82 8.80 16.18
C ASN A 176 1.07 7.29 15.99
N LEU A 177 0.47 6.71 14.97
CA LEU A 177 0.67 5.30 14.62
C LEU A 177 2.12 5.02 14.18
N GLU A 178 2.74 5.91 13.40
CA GLU A 178 4.13 5.80 12.96
C GLU A 178 5.10 5.85 14.15
N SER A 179 4.85 6.71 15.14
CA SER A 179 5.65 6.76 16.37
C SER A 179 5.58 5.44 17.15
N LEU A 180 4.38 4.86 17.29
CA LEU A 180 4.21 3.54 17.91
C LEU A 180 4.93 2.43 17.13
N ILE A 181 4.82 2.42 15.81
CA ILE A 181 5.50 1.45 14.95
C ILE A 181 7.02 1.54 15.11
N LEU A 182 7.57 2.75 15.13
CA LEU A 182 9.02 2.97 15.30
C LEU A 182 9.49 2.43 16.64
N SER A 183 8.80 2.75 17.73
CA SER A 183 9.14 2.24 19.07
C SER A 183 9.13 0.70 19.12
N LEU A 184 8.07 0.05 18.62
CA LEU A 184 7.99 -1.41 18.59
C LEU A 184 9.02 -2.07 17.68
N SER A 185 9.56 -1.35 16.71
CA SER A 185 10.55 -1.87 15.77
C SER A 185 12.00 -1.78 16.29
N GLU A 186 12.26 -1.12 17.42
CA GLU A 186 13.61 -0.95 17.98
C GLU A 186 14.31 -2.28 18.28
N SER A 187 13.56 -3.32 18.63
CA SER A 187 14.09 -4.67 18.86
C SER A 187 14.66 -5.34 17.59
N TYR A 188 14.39 -4.79 16.39
CA TYR A 188 14.80 -5.32 15.09
C TYR A 188 15.82 -4.43 14.36
N THR A 189 16.60 -3.62 15.09
CA THR A 189 17.53 -2.64 14.52
C THR A 189 18.56 -3.27 13.56
N LYS A 190 19.05 -4.47 13.86
CA LYS A 190 20.01 -5.19 13.00
C LYS A 190 19.37 -5.58 11.66
N GLU A 191 18.21 -6.19 11.70
CA GLU A 191 17.45 -6.65 10.53
C GLU A 191 16.99 -5.46 9.68
N LEU A 192 16.56 -4.37 10.35
CA LEU A 192 16.18 -3.13 9.68
C LEU A 192 17.36 -2.49 8.95
N SER A 193 18.54 -2.47 9.57
CA SER A 193 19.77 -1.95 8.95
C SER A 193 20.12 -2.78 7.71
N LEU A 194 20.02 -4.12 7.80
CA LEU A 194 20.26 -5.03 6.68
C LEU A 194 19.26 -4.80 5.53
N VAL A 195 17.99 -4.73 5.83
CA VAL A 195 16.93 -4.47 4.80
C VAL A 195 17.13 -3.09 4.15
N SER A 196 17.59 -2.10 4.90
CA SER A 196 17.86 -0.75 4.39
C SER A 196 19.06 -0.67 3.42
N THR A 197 19.90 -1.70 3.34
CA THR A 197 20.96 -1.79 2.31
C THR A 197 20.40 -2.07 0.92
N VAL A 198 19.16 -2.60 0.84
CA VAL A 198 18.52 -2.92 -0.43
C VAL A 198 18.19 -1.63 -1.20
N PRO A 199 18.61 -1.52 -2.47
CA PRO A 199 18.30 -0.36 -3.28
C PRO A 199 16.81 -0.01 -3.28
N GLY A 200 16.49 1.25 -2.99
CA GLY A 200 15.10 1.73 -2.92
C GLY A 200 14.42 1.62 -1.55
N ILE A 201 14.99 0.91 -0.58
CA ILE A 201 14.47 0.80 0.78
C ILE A 201 15.31 1.69 1.72
N LYS A 202 15.10 3.01 1.63
CA LYS A 202 15.83 3.98 2.47
C LYS A 202 15.02 4.51 3.65
N ASN A 203 13.69 4.52 3.50
CA ASN A 203 12.82 4.98 4.56
C ASN A 203 12.67 3.87 5.62
N PRO A 204 12.91 4.15 6.92
CA PRO A 204 12.76 3.17 7.99
C PRO A 204 11.40 2.47 7.98
N LEU A 205 10.31 3.20 7.74
CA LEU A 205 8.97 2.62 7.65
C LEU A 205 8.82 1.64 6.47
N SER A 206 9.58 1.81 5.38
CA SER A 206 9.59 0.84 4.28
C SER A 206 10.32 -0.44 4.69
N ALA A 207 11.42 -0.35 5.42
CA ALA A 207 12.14 -1.50 5.96
C ALA A 207 11.27 -2.26 6.97
N ILE A 208 10.62 -1.53 7.90
CA ILE A 208 9.68 -2.10 8.87
C ILE A 208 8.51 -2.81 8.16
N ALA A 209 7.97 -2.22 7.10
CA ALA A 209 6.89 -2.83 6.32
C ALA A 209 7.34 -4.16 5.68
N VAL A 210 8.57 -4.25 5.18
CA VAL A 210 9.12 -5.51 4.67
C VAL A 210 9.21 -6.55 5.78
N ILE A 211 9.88 -6.24 6.90
CA ILE A 211 10.04 -7.16 8.02
C ILE A 211 8.70 -7.59 8.60
N SER A 212 7.74 -6.67 8.72
CA SER A 212 6.42 -7.00 9.23
C SER A 212 5.67 -8.03 8.37
N GLU A 213 5.91 -8.06 7.07
CA GLU A 213 5.27 -9.03 6.17
C GLU A 213 6.05 -10.34 6.03
N ILE A 214 7.39 -10.31 5.95
CA ILE A 214 8.19 -11.52 5.71
C ILE A 214 8.76 -12.14 6.99
N GLY A 215 8.75 -11.41 8.12
CA GLY A 215 9.46 -11.81 9.34
C GLY A 215 10.95 -11.54 9.24
N VAL A 216 11.69 -12.04 10.22
CA VAL A 216 13.17 -11.94 10.30
C VAL A 216 13.86 -13.28 10.07
N ASP A 217 13.15 -14.38 10.21
CA ASP A 217 13.66 -15.72 9.93
C ASP A 217 13.52 -16.06 8.44
N MET A 218 14.64 -16.01 7.73
CA MET A 218 14.68 -16.31 6.29
C MET A 218 14.73 -17.80 5.97
N SER A 219 14.88 -18.69 6.95
CA SER A 219 14.81 -20.15 6.74
C SER A 219 13.44 -20.58 6.19
N VAL A 220 12.40 -19.79 6.46
CA VAL A 220 11.04 -19.98 5.94
C VAL A 220 10.97 -19.88 4.41
N PHE A 221 11.91 -19.17 3.79
CA PHE A 221 12.00 -19.00 2.34
C PHE A 221 13.28 -19.63 1.79
N PRO A 222 13.27 -20.94 1.43
CA PRO A 222 14.47 -21.66 1.02
C PRO A 222 15.26 -21.01 -0.12
N THR A 223 14.60 -20.25 -0.98
CA THR A 223 15.24 -19.47 -2.05
C THR A 223 14.52 -18.13 -2.29
N ALA A 224 15.20 -17.20 -2.93
CA ALA A 224 14.61 -15.94 -3.39
C ALA A 224 13.37 -16.14 -4.27
N LYS A 225 13.31 -17.25 -5.05
CA LYS A 225 12.13 -17.58 -5.88
C LYS A 225 10.89 -17.87 -5.02
N HIS A 226 11.06 -18.54 -3.88
CA HIS A 226 9.96 -18.80 -2.94
C HIS A 226 9.42 -17.49 -2.36
N LEU A 227 10.30 -16.59 -1.92
CA LEU A 227 9.91 -15.27 -1.43
C LEU A 227 9.19 -14.45 -2.52
N CYS A 228 9.70 -14.42 -3.74
CA CYS A 228 9.06 -13.71 -4.86
C CYS A 228 7.68 -14.30 -5.19
N SER A 229 7.53 -15.62 -5.14
CA SER A 229 6.25 -16.29 -5.36
C SER A 229 5.25 -15.96 -4.25
N TRP A 230 5.69 -16.01 -3.00
CA TRP A 230 4.88 -15.64 -1.84
C TRP A 230 4.45 -14.15 -1.89
N ALA A 231 5.36 -13.26 -2.24
CA ALA A 231 5.08 -11.83 -2.43
C ALA A 231 4.18 -11.55 -3.65
N GLY A 232 3.91 -12.55 -4.48
CA GLY A 232 3.05 -12.44 -5.66
C GLY A 232 3.64 -11.59 -6.78
N VAL A 233 4.96 -11.49 -6.89
CA VAL A 233 5.65 -10.77 -7.97
C VAL A 233 6.12 -11.68 -9.10
N THR A 234 5.90 -12.99 -9.00
CA THR A 234 6.16 -13.94 -10.08
C THR A 234 4.92 -14.18 -10.95
N PRO A 235 5.08 -14.35 -12.29
CA PRO A 235 3.97 -14.75 -13.13
C PRO A 235 3.48 -16.15 -12.74
N GLN A 236 2.17 -16.36 -12.79
CA GLN A 236 1.58 -17.69 -12.61
C GLN A 236 1.72 -18.50 -13.90
N ASN A 237 1.99 -19.78 -13.76
CA ASN A 237 1.88 -20.73 -14.84
C ASN A 237 0.49 -21.39 -14.76
N ASN A 238 -0.45 -20.87 -15.54
CA ASN A 238 -1.79 -21.44 -15.66
C ASN A 238 -1.91 -22.04 -17.06
N GLU A 239 -1.36 -23.24 -17.20
CA GLU A 239 -1.35 -24.02 -18.45
C GLU A 239 -1.92 -25.41 -18.16
N SER A 240 -2.86 -25.88 -18.99
CA SER A 240 -3.41 -27.22 -18.93
C SER A 240 -3.62 -27.73 -20.35
N ALA A 241 -3.16 -28.96 -20.61
CA ALA A 241 -3.27 -29.60 -21.92
C ALA A 241 -2.76 -28.73 -23.09
N GLY A 242 -1.61 -28.04 -22.90
CA GLY A 242 -1.01 -27.15 -23.90
C GLY A 242 -1.71 -25.78 -24.06
N LYS A 243 -2.82 -25.53 -23.36
CA LYS A 243 -3.54 -24.24 -23.39
C LYS A 243 -3.10 -23.34 -22.24
N LYS A 244 -2.55 -22.15 -22.57
CA LYS A 244 -2.20 -21.11 -21.60
C LYS A 244 -3.41 -20.24 -21.29
N TYR A 245 -3.94 -20.33 -20.07
CA TYR A 245 -5.10 -19.54 -19.64
C TYR A 245 -4.71 -18.16 -19.13
N SER A 246 -3.63 -18.03 -18.38
CA SER A 246 -3.16 -16.72 -17.89
C SER A 246 -1.73 -16.81 -17.38
N VAL A 247 -0.93 -15.79 -17.68
CA VAL A 247 0.42 -15.55 -17.12
C VAL A 247 0.43 -14.33 -16.18
N ARG A 248 -0.73 -13.93 -15.66
CA ARG A 248 -0.83 -12.81 -14.73
C ARG A 248 -0.18 -13.17 -13.40
N ILE A 249 0.40 -12.16 -12.74
CA ILE A 249 0.88 -12.30 -11.36
C ILE A 249 -0.28 -12.64 -10.42
N SER A 250 0.01 -13.36 -9.34
CA SER A 250 -1.00 -13.73 -8.35
C SER A 250 -1.58 -12.49 -7.65
N ARG A 251 -2.75 -12.64 -7.02
CA ARG A 251 -3.34 -11.61 -6.13
C ARG A 251 -2.72 -11.62 -4.72
N ALA A 252 -1.75 -12.50 -4.45
CA ALA A 252 -1.01 -12.52 -3.20
C ALA A 252 -0.20 -11.24 -2.99
N GLY A 253 0.30 -11.04 -1.78
CA GLY A 253 1.18 -9.93 -1.45
C GLY A 253 0.50 -8.55 -1.49
N VAL A 254 -0.76 -8.45 -1.06
CA VAL A 254 -1.58 -7.22 -1.13
C VAL A 254 -0.88 -6.00 -0.52
N TYR A 255 -0.07 -6.20 0.52
CA TYR A 255 0.65 -5.12 1.22
C TYR A 255 2.12 -5.02 0.78
N ILE A 256 2.82 -6.15 0.64
CA ILE A 256 4.25 -6.14 0.29
C ILE A 256 4.49 -5.81 -1.19
N LYS A 257 3.64 -6.27 -2.10
CA LYS A 257 3.80 -6.02 -3.53
C LYS A 257 3.77 -4.52 -3.91
N PRO A 258 2.78 -3.72 -3.47
CA PRO A 258 2.78 -2.27 -3.72
C PRO A 258 4.04 -1.58 -3.17
N LEU A 259 4.49 -2.00 -1.98
CA LEU A 259 5.72 -1.48 -1.38
C LEU A 259 6.94 -1.77 -2.25
N LEU A 260 7.13 -3.03 -2.69
CA LEU A 260 8.24 -3.41 -3.55
C LEU A 260 8.21 -2.67 -4.90
N VAL A 261 7.02 -2.46 -5.47
CA VAL A 261 6.84 -1.66 -6.69
C VAL A 261 7.23 -0.21 -6.46
N GLN A 262 6.89 0.39 -5.31
CA GLN A 262 7.32 1.74 -4.96
C GLN A 262 8.85 1.83 -4.82
N CYS A 263 9.48 0.88 -4.14
CA CYS A 263 10.93 0.80 -4.01
C CYS A 263 11.62 0.65 -5.39
N ALA A 264 11.11 -0.23 -6.24
CA ALA A 264 11.63 -0.40 -7.60
C ALA A 264 11.49 0.89 -8.43
N ASN A 265 10.36 1.59 -8.34
CA ASN A 265 10.17 2.89 -9.00
C ASN A 265 11.14 3.97 -8.47
N ALA A 266 11.48 3.95 -7.20
CA ALA A 266 12.46 4.86 -6.63
C ALA A 266 13.87 4.58 -7.18
N VAL A 267 14.25 3.31 -7.29
CA VAL A 267 15.56 2.90 -7.82
C VAL A 267 15.74 3.31 -9.28
N ILE A 268 14.77 3.03 -10.14
CA ILE A 268 14.89 3.35 -11.58
C ILE A 268 14.91 4.85 -11.89
N LYS A 269 14.46 5.70 -10.95
CA LYS A 269 14.54 7.17 -11.05
C LYS A 269 15.89 7.71 -10.55
N SER A 270 16.66 6.88 -9.83
CA SER A 270 17.97 7.24 -9.28
C SER A 270 19.07 6.76 -10.22
N ASP A 271 20.13 7.54 -10.34
CA ASP A 271 21.31 7.15 -11.12
C ASP A 271 22.34 6.35 -10.29
N LYS A 272 22.04 6.06 -9.02
CA LYS A 272 22.93 5.33 -8.10
C LYS A 272 23.07 3.84 -8.42
N HIS A 273 22.10 3.27 -9.16
CA HIS A 273 22.04 1.84 -9.52
C HIS A 273 21.77 1.67 -11.02
N PRO A 274 22.77 2.03 -11.86
CA PRO A 274 22.61 2.00 -13.32
C PRO A 274 22.32 0.59 -13.86
N GLU A 275 22.84 -0.45 -13.21
CA GLU A 275 22.62 -1.85 -13.57
C GLU A 275 21.13 -2.22 -13.50
N ILE A 276 20.42 -1.82 -12.43
CA ILE A 276 18.98 -2.06 -12.25
C ILE A 276 18.18 -1.24 -13.27
N LYS A 277 18.56 0.03 -13.44
CA LYS A 277 17.92 0.95 -14.40
C LYS A 277 18.05 0.44 -15.84
N ASN A 278 19.23 -0.03 -16.25
CA ASN A 278 19.47 -0.55 -17.59
C ASN A 278 18.68 -1.84 -17.83
N ARG A 279 18.64 -2.75 -16.85
CA ARG A 279 17.81 -3.96 -16.92
C ARG A 279 16.33 -3.61 -17.08
N TYR A 280 15.83 -2.67 -16.28
CA TYR A 280 14.45 -2.17 -16.41
C TYR A 280 14.19 -1.60 -17.81
N LEU A 281 15.04 -0.72 -18.33
CA LEU A 281 14.89 -0.11 -19.66
C LEU A 281 14.86 -1.15 -20.77
N SER A 282 15.75 -2.16 -20.72
CA SER A 282 15.77 -3.27 -21.67
C SER A 282 14.46 -4.06 -21.69
N ILE A 283 13.89 -4.36 -20.50
CA ILE A 283 12.62 -5.08 -20.42
C ILE A 283 11.46 -4.16 -20.83
N LYS A 284 11.48 -2.88 -20.42
CA LYS A 284 10.44 -1.90 -20.76
C LYS A 284 10.29 -1.72 -22.26
N LYS A 285 11.39 -1.67 -23.01
CA LYS A 285 11.38 -1.54 -24.49
C LYS A 285 10.60 -2.69 -25.17
N ARG A 286 10.68 -3.91 -24.61
CA ARG A 286 10.05 -5.12 -25.19
C ARG A 286 8.68 -5.44 -24.61
N ARG A 287 8.44 -5.17 -23.32
CA ARG A 287 7.29 -5.68 -22.55
C ARG A 287 6.44 -4.60 -21.89
N GLY A 288 6.86 -3.32 -22.00
CA GLY A 288 6.20 -2.17 -21.37
C GLY A 288 6.50 -2.03 -19.87
N HIS A 289 6.12 -0.85 -19.32
CA HIS A 289 6.44 -0.48 -17.94
C HIS A 289 5.91 -1.49 -16.89
N LYS A 290 4.64 -1.88 -16.99
CA LYS A 290 4.00 -2.76 -15.98
C LYS A 290 4.69 -4.11 -15.80
N ARG A 291 5.30 -4.66 -16.87
CA ARG A 291 6.04 -5.93 -16.81
C ARG A 291 7.50 -5.74 -16.43
N ALA A 292 8.04 -4.57 -16.69
CA ALA A 292 9.44 -4.27 -16.39
C ALA A 292 9.67 -3.93 -14.92
N ILE A 293 8.65 -3.41 -14.23
CA ILE A 293 8.77 -2.98 -12.83
C ILE A 293 8.55 -4.14 -11.83
N ILE A 294 7.85 -5.17 -12.24
CA ILE A 294 7.68 -6.42 -11.48
C ILE A 294 8.89 -7.33 -11.71
#